data_20731c731a31b9674b356898e5ef0da0
#
_entry.id   20731c731a31b9674b356898e5ef0da0
#
_cell.length_a   1.000
_cell.length_b   1.000
_cell.length_c   1.000
_cell.angle_alpha   90.00
_cell.angle_beta   90.00
_cell.angle_gamma   90.00
#
_symmetry.space_group_name_H-M   'P 1'
#
loop_
_entity.id
_entity.type
_entity.pdbx_description
1 polymer ?
#
loop_
_entity_poly.entity_id
_entity_poly.type
_entity_poly.pdbx_seq_one_letter_code
_entity_poly.pdbx_strand_id
1 'polypeptide(L)'
;TTALFVSTLGFNAFGDSFGYSPSIRHYFTSGTTTGDTGWSDSFAYASPTFGGVRFGLAGANKNSGSTVSNGGNWSANLGYGAGPASASLVVQRVKKDGAIPVADTRTTQLGGSYDFGVVKAFAQYGEVENLSTPNTYKISGLGARFPIGAGALLAQWGQISPESGAERKTLSLGYVHTLSKRTELYAV
;
A
#
# COMPACT_ATOMS: atom_id res chain seq x y z
N THR A 1 11.37 -0.56 5.02
CA THR A 1 10.09 -0.59 4.26
C THR A 1 8.98 -1.06 5.18
N THR A 2 7.85 -0.35 5.22
CA THR A 2 6.70 -0.69 6.07
C THR A 2 5.85 -1.82 5.48
N ALA A 3 5.14 -2.55 6.34
CA ALA A 3 4.21 -3.60 5.90
C ALA A 3 3.06 -3.03 5.06
N LEU A 4 2.58 -1.83 5.38
CA LEU A 4 1.57 -1.12 4.61
C LEU A 4 2.04 -0.88 3.15
N PHE A 5 3.26 -0.39 2.98
CA PHE A 5 3.81 -0.14 1.65
C PHE A 5 3.92 -1.44 0.84
N VAL A 6 4.51 -2.50 1.42
CA VAL A 6 4.62 -3.82 0.78
C VAL A 6 3.25 -4.39 0.40
N SER A 7 2.27 -4.28 1.29
CA SER A 7 0.89 -4.73 1.00
C SER A 7 0.27 -3.93 -0.15
N THR A 8 0.43 -2.60 -0.14
CA THR A 8 -0.09 -1.75 -1.22
C THR A 8 0.54 -2.08 -2.57
N LEU A 9 1.86 -2.37 -2.60
CA LEU A 9 2.56 -2.82 -3.81
C LEU A 9 2.03 -4.17 -4.31
N GLY A 10 1.82 -5.11 -3.40
CA GLY A 10 1.46 -6.49 -3.73
C GLY A 10 0.05 -6.66 -4.28
N PHE A 11 -0.84 -5.72 -3.97
CA PHE A 11 -2.26 -5.84 -4.31
C PHE A 11 -2.77 -4.74 -5.24
N ASN A 12 -1.94 -4.32 -6.19
CA ASN A 12 -2.32 -3.44 -7.29
C ASN A 12 -1.66 -3.88 -8.60
N ALA A 13 -2.22 -3.46 -9.73
CA ALA A 13 -1.77 -3.90 -11.05
C ALA A 13 -0.46 -3.24 -11.51
N PHE A 14 -0.11 -2.08 -10.96
CA PHE A 14 1.05 -1.26 -11.35
C PHE A 14 2.27 -1.41 -10.44
N GLY A 15 2.19 -2.26 -9.39
CA GLY A 15 3.30 -2.45 -8.45
C GLY A 15 3.67 -1.13 -7.73
N ASP A 16 4.94 -0.78 -7.71
CA ASP A 16 5.47 0.40 -7.02
C ASP A 16 5.53 1.69 -7.86
N SER A 17 4.77 1.73 -8.94
CA SER A 17 4.74 2.90 -9.82
C SER A 17 4.00 4.09 -9.16
N PHE A 18 4.71 4.92 -8.42
CA PHE A 18 4.15 6.08 -7.70
C PHE A 18 3.35 7.04 -8.59
N GLY A 19 3.77 7.22 -9.83
CA GLY A 19 3.10 8.11 -10.76
C GLY A 19 1.77 7.59 -11.26
N TYR A 20 1.64 6.30 -11.43
CA TYR A 20 0.56 5.67 -12.20
C TYR A 20 -0.35 4.76 -11.39
N SER A 21 0.09 4.27 -10.22
CA SER A 21 -0.73 3.44 -9.35
C SER A 21 -1.67 4.32 -8.50
N PRO A 22 -3.00 4.26 -8.72
CA PRO A 22 -3.96 4.98 -7.88
C PRO A 22 -3.84 4.64 -6.40
N SER A 23 -3.63 3.37 -6.07
CA SER A 23 -3.48 2.92 -4.68
C SER A 23 -2.28 3.56 -4.00
N ILE A 24 -1.10 3.55 -4.65
CA ILE A 24 0.11 4.18 -4.11
C ILE A 24 -0.12 5.68 -3.90
N ARG A 25 -0.71 6.36 -4.88
CA ARG A 25 -0.98 7.80 -4.80
C ARG A 25 -1.94 8.13 -3.66
N HIS A 26 -2.96 7.32 -3.43
CA HIS A 26 -3.94 7.58 -2.38
C HIS A 26 -3.35 7.38 -0.98
N TYR A 27 -2.51 6.36 -0.76
CA TYR A 27 -1.90 6.11 0.55
C TYR A 27 -0.68 7.00 0.84
N PHE A 28 0.14 7.33 -0.15
CA PHE A 28 1.49 7.88 0.10
C PHE A 28 1.75 9.25 -0.50
N THR A 29 0.96 9.71 -1.48
CA THR A 29 1.22 10.99 -2.15
C THR A 29 0.07 12.00 -2.10
N SER A 30 -1.03 11.67 -1.45
CA SER A 30 -2.22 12.53 -1.44
C SER A 30 -2.11 13.78 -0.56
N GLY A 31 -1.04 13.94 0.20
CA GLY A 31 -0.81 15.06 1.09
C GLY A 31 -1.62 15.05 2.39
N THR A 32 -2.74 14.34 2.40
CA THR A 32 -3.66 14.22 3.54
C THR A 32 -3.60 12.87 4.22
N THR A 33 -3.09 11.87 3.49
CA THR A 33 -2.83 10.53 3.98
C THR A 33 -1.33 10.30 3.82
N THR A 34 -0.58 10.32 4.89
CA THR A 34 0.85 10.05 4.83
C THR A 34 1.14 8.69 5.42
N GLY A 35 1.13 7.68 4.55
CA GLY A 35 1.78 6.43 4.88
C GLY A 35 3.30 6.60 4.74
N ASP A 36 4.08 6.17 5.72
CA ASP A 36 5.52 6.09 5.56
C ASP A 36 5.89 4.81 4.82
N THR A 37 6.79 4.92 3.86
CA THR A 37 7.31 3.78 3.11
C THR A 37 8.43 3.03 3.86
N GLY A 38 9.04 3.68 4.84
CA GLY A 38 10.09 3.13 5.70
C GLY A 38 10.31 3.97 6.94
N TRP A 39 10.91 3.36 7.98
CA TRP A 39 11.25 4.02 9.24
C TRP A 39 12.73 3.88 9.52
N SER A 40 13.33 4.93 10.04
CA SER A 40 14.67 4.90 10.65
C SER A 40 14.58 4.33 12.07
N ASP A 41 15.72 3.87 12.61
CA ASP A 41 15.85 3.33 13.96
C ASP A 41 14.75 2.32 14.33
N SER A 42 14.50 1.41 13.39
CA SER A 42 13.39 0.48 13.46
C SER A 42 13.87 -0.97 13.64
N PHE A 43 13.03 -1.76 14.27
CA PHE A 43 13.17 -3.20 14.31
C PHE A 43 11.94 -3.85 13.66
N ALA A 44 12.12 -5.04 13.12
CA ALA A 44 11.03 -5.81 12.54
C ALA A 44 11.22 -7.29 12.82
N TYR A 45 10.12 -7.97 13.04
CA TYR A 45 10.03 -9.42 13.13
C TYR A 45 9.09 -9.94 12.03
N ALA A 46 9.51 -10.98 11.33
CA ALA A 46 8.68 -11.72 10.40
C ALA A 46 8.66 -13.20 10.83
N SER A 47 7.48 -13.77 10.98
CA SER A 47 7.32 -15.18 11.31
C SER A 47 7.73 -16.08 10.15
N PRO A 48 8.11 -17.34 10.42
CA PRO A 48 8.04 -18.38 9.40
C PRO A 48 6.64 -18.48 8.79
N THR A 49 6.53 -19.13 7.65
CA THR A 49 5.23 -19.38 7.00
C THR A 49 4.66 -20.71 7.51
N PHE A 50 3.43 -20.69 8.00
CA PHE A 50 2.70 -21.84 8.53
C PHE A 50 1.44 -22.06 7.68
N GLY A 51 1.42 -23.07 6.82
CA GLY A 51 0.25 -23.36 5.98
C GLY A 51 -0.15 -22.19 5.06
N GLY A 52 0.82 -21.43 4.55
CA GLY A 52 0.57 -20.24 3.76
C GLY A 52 0.35 -18.94 4.57
N VAL A 53 0.21 -19.03 5.89
CA VAL A 53 0.01 -17.87 6.78
C VAL A 53 1.35 -17.39 7.34
N ARG A 54 1.56 -16.09 7.39
CA ARG A 54 2.69 -15.43 8.07
C ARG A 54 2.21 -14.17 8.77
N PHE A 55 2.90 -13.77 9.83
CA PHE A 55 2.64 -12.47 10.45
C PHE A 55 3.96 -11.71 10.65
N GLY A 56 3.82 -10.40 10.79
CA GLY A 56 4.94 -9.52 11.03
C GLY A 56 4.58 -8.42 12.01
N LEU A 57 5.59 -7.97 12.73
CA LEU A 57 5.52 -6.85 13.65
C LEU A 57 6.70 -5.93 13.37
N ALA A 58 6.50 -4.63 13.42
CA ALA A 58 7.58 -3.66 13.34
C ALA A 58 7.33 -2.48 14.29
N GLY A 59 8.41 -1.89 14.75
CA GLY A 59 8.38 -0.70 15.57
C GLY A 59 9.58 0.20 15.29
N ALA A 60 9.42 1.49 15.52
CA ALA A 60 10.50 2.46 15.43
C ALA A 60 10.62 3.24 16.72
N ASN A 61 11.86 3.43 17.19
CA ASN A 61 12.15 4.22 18.36
C ASN A 61 11.98 5.71 18.07
N LYS A 62 11.72 6.48 19.13
CA LYS A 62 11.72 7.94 19.05
C LYS A 62 13.14 8.44 18.81
N ASN A 63 13.34 9.14 17.70
CA ASN A 63 14.60 9.80 17.41
C ASN A 63 14.54 11.27 17.87
N SER A 64 15.26 11.62 18.90
CA SER A 64 15.22 12.95 19.52
C SER A 64 15.84 14.07 18.68
N GLY A 65 16.41 13.77 17.52
CA GLY A 65 17.07 14.74 16.63
C GLY A 65 16.37 15.01 15.32
N SER A 66 15.24 14.34 15.02
CA SER A 66 14.56 14.49 13.73
C SER A 66 13.29 15.33 13.86
N THR A 67 13.17 16.35 13.02
CA THR A 67 11.96 17.18 12.89
C THR A 67 10.84 16.50 12.08
N VAL A 68 11.07 15.33 11.53
CA VAL A 68 10.17 14.72 10.53
C VAL A 68 9.50 13.41 10.97
N SER A 69 10.06 12.69 11.92
CA SER A 69 9.44 11.47 12.46
C SER A 69 9.91 11.23 13.87
N ASN A 70 9.01 11.36 14.81
CA ASN A 70 9.38 11.36 16.21
C ASN A 70 9.29 10.00 16.88
N GLY A 71 9.18 8.90 16.12
CA GLY A 71 9.19 7.55 16.65
C GLY A 71 7.95 7.17 17.45
N GLY A 72 7.96 5.96 17.99
CA GLY A 72 6.75 5.34 18.53
C GLY A 72 5.81 4.86 17.42
N ASN A 73 6.34 4.71 16.19
CA ASN A 73 5.64 4.07 15.09
C ASN A 73 5.59 2.56 15.31
N TRP A 74 4.49 1.95 14.96
CA TRP A 74 4.39 0.51 14.97
C TRP A 74 3.49 0.01 13.84
N SER A 75 3.71 -1.22 13.41
CA SER A 75 2.82 -1.92 12.50
C SER A 75 2.73 -3.39 12.84
N ALA A 76 1.57 -3.97 12.54
CA ALA A 76 1.33 -5.41 12.57
C ALA A 76 0.70 -5.82 11.25
N ASN A 77 1.09 -6.98 10.75
CA ASN A 77 0.49 -7.53 9.54
C ASN A 77 0.28 -9.03 9.64
N LEU A 78 -0.78 -9.49 8.99
CA LEU A 78 -1.08 -10.89 8.75
C LEU A 78 -1.16 -11.09 7.25
N GLY A 79 -0.39 -12.03 6.71
CA GLY A 79 -0.37 -12.37 5.29
C GLY A 79 -0.76 -13.82 5.06
N TYR A 80 -1.43 -14.06 3.97
CA TYR A 80 -1.75 -15.38 3.45
C TYR A 80 -1.30 -15.50 2.01
N GLY A 81 -0.70 -16.63 1.63
CA GLY A 81 -0.35 -16.93 0.25
C GLY A 81 -0.28 -18.43 0.05
N ALA A 82 -1.23 -18.95 -0.71
CA ALA A 82 -1.27 -20.36 -1.11
C ALA A 82 -1.96 -20.52 -2.46
N GLY A 83 -1.33 -21.29 -3.35
CA GLY A 83 -1.82 -21.46 -4.71
C GLY A 83 -2.01 -20.12 -5.44
N PRO A 84 -3.16 -19.89 -6.08
CA PRO A 84 -3.42 -18.67 -6.83
C PRO A 84 -3.83 -17.48 -5.93
N ALA A 85 -4.12 -17.71 -4.64
CA ALA A 85 -4.67 -16.71 -3.75
C ALA A 85 -3.61 -16.08 -2.86
N SER A 86 -3.70 -14.76 -2.66
CA SER A 86 -2.91 -14.03 -1.67
C SER A 86 -3.78 -12.97 -1.00
N ALA A 87 -3.55 -12.75 0.29
CA ALA A 87 -4.23 -11.71 1.06
C ALA A 87 -3.29 -11.13 2.13
N SER A 88 -3.57 -9.92 2.56
CA SER A 88 -2.86 -9.27 3.66
C SER A 88 -3.79 -8.33 4.41
N LEU A 89 -3.70 -8.36 5.73
CA LEU A 89 -4.26 -7.38 6.64
C LEU A 89 -3.09 -6.65 7.32
N VAL A 90 -3.12 -5.32 7.27
CA VAL A 90 -2.10 -4.47 7.89
C VAL A 90 -2.78 -3.45 8.79
N VAL A 91 -2.24 -3.30 9.99
CA VAL A 91 -2.56 -2.19 10.90
C VAL A 91 -1.27 -1.45 11.19
N GLN A 92 -1.27 -0.12 11.03
CA GLN A 92 -0.10 0.72 11.22
C GLN A 92 -0.48 1.99 11.96
N ARG A 93 0.37 2.42 12.88
CA ARG A 93 0.30 3.74 13.48
C ARG A 93 1.60 4.49 13.21
N VAL A 94 1.46 5.70 12.69
CA VAL A 94 2.57 6.62 12.44
C VAL A 94 2.36 7.88 13.27
N LYS A 95 3.39 8.31 13.99
CA LYS A 95 3.43 9.54 14.74
C LYS A 95 4.39 10.51 14.08
N LYS A 96 3.89 11.70 13.77
CA LYS A 96 4.66 12.80 13.18
C LYS A 96 4.45 14.07 14.02
N ASP A 97 5.09 14.14 15.16
CA ASP A 97 4.98 15.29 16.05
C ASP A 97 5.34 16.57 15.27
N GLY A 98 4.43 17.52 15.20
CA GLY A 98 4.64 18.85 14.63
C GLY A 98 4.45 19.00 13.12
N ALA A 99 4.18 17.93 12.37
CA ALA A 99 3.89 18.05 10.94
C ALA A 99 2.40 18.29 10.70
N ILE A 100 2.00 19.53 10.51
CA ILE A 100 0.63 19.87 10.08
C ILE A 100 0.58 19.78 8.55
N PRO A 101 -0.53 19.25 7.95
CA PRO A 101 -1.84 18.92 8.54
C PRO A 101 -1.98 17.49 9.10
N VAL A 102 -0.97 16.64 9.00
CA VAL A 102 -1.06 15.23 9.40
C VAL A 102 0.06 14.91 10.38
N ALA A 103 -0.23 14.99 11.69
CA ALA A 103 0.74 14.63 12.71
C ALA A 103 0.72 13.14 13.05
N ASP A 104 -0.44 12.60 13.37
CA ASP A 104 -0.59 11.18 13.75
C ASP A 104 -1.64 10.50 12.87
N THR A 105 -1.32 9.32 12.36
CA THR A 105 -2.26 8.50 11.57
C THR A 105 -2.35 7.09 12.11
N ARG A 106 -3.54 6.52 12.01
CA ARG A 106 -3.77 5.07 12.10
C ARG A 106 -4.29 4.58 10.76
N THR A 107 -3.68 3.54 10.24
CA THR A 107 -4.09 2.94 8.96
C THR A 107 -4.42 1.49 9.18
N THR A 108 -5.57 1.06 8.66
CA THR A 108 -5.94 -0.35 8.53
C THR A 108 -6.14 -0.63 7.05
N GLN A 109 -5.51 -1.67 6.52
CA GLN A 109 -5.62 -2.06 5.12
C GLN A 109 -5.85 -3.56 4.99
N LEU A 110 -6.81 -3.94 4.17
CA LEU A 110 -7.01 -5.29 3.66
C LEU A 110 -6.70 -5.30 2.17
N GLY A 111 -5.84 -6.19 1.73
CA GLY A 111 -5.51 -6.40 0.33
C GLY A 111 -5.67 -7.87 -0.05
N GLY A 112 -5.97 -8.14 -1.31
CA GLY A 112 -6.05 -9.48 -1.84
C GLY A 112 -5.81 -9.54 -3.34
N SER A 113 -5.35 -10.69 -3.80
CA SER A 113 -5.23 -11.00 -5.22
C SER A 113 -5.57 -12.46 -5.50
N TYR A 114 -6.04 -12.71 -6.70
CA TYR A 114 -6.29 -14.05 -7.19
C TYR A 114 -5.85 -14.16 -8.65
N ASP A 115 -5.06 -15.19 -8.92
CA ASP A 115 -4.56 -15.50 -10.25
C ASP A 115 -5.44 -16.56 -10.91
N PHE A 116 -6.21 -16.16 -11.91
CA PHE A 116 -7.07 -17.06 -12.69
C PHE A 116 -6.33 -17.72 -13.86
N GLY A 117 -5.03 -17.49 -14.01
CA GLY A 117 -4.21 -17.92 -15.14
C GLY A 117 -4.30 -16.99 -16.36
N VAL A 118 -5.50 -16.60 -16.76
CA VAL A 118 -5.73 -15.66 -17.89
C VAL A 118 -5.75 -14.20 -17.43
N VAL A 119 -6.00 -13.95 -16.16
CA VAL A 119 -6.00 -12.63 -15.54
C VAL A 119 -5.65 -12.76 -14.06
N LYS A 120 -4.85 -11.85 -13.54
CA LYS A 120 -4.67 -11.68 -12.11
C LYS A 120 -5.46 -10.47 -11.65
N ALA A 121 -6.42 -10.71 -10.74
CA ALA A 121 -7.24 -9.67 -10.14
C ALA A 121 -6.65 -9.21 -8.81
N PHE A 122 -6.85 -7.93 -8.47
CA PHE A 122 -6.41 -7.31 -7.24
C PHE A 122 -7.54 -6.50 -6.63
N ALA A 123 -7.63 -6.52 -5.31
CA ALA A 123 -8.54 -5.68 -4.55
C ALA A 123 -7.86 -5.17 -3.28
N GLN A 124 -8.13 -3.92 -2.94
CA GLN A 124 -7.67 -3.29 -1.70
C GLN A 124 -8.79 -2.44 -1.09
N TYR A 125 -8.87 -2.48 0.22
CA TYR A 125 -9.65 -1.54 1.00
C TYR A 125 -8.86 -1.13 2.23
N GLY A 126 -8.94 0.15 2.58
CA GLY A 126 -8.30 0.61 3.80
C GLY A 126 -8.88 1.91 4.31
N GLU A 127 -8.63 2.15 5.57
CA GLU A 127 -9.01 3.36 6.27
C GLU A 127 -7.76 4.00 6.86
N VAL A 128 -7.61 5.30 6.63
CA VAL A 128 -6.59 6.14 7.24
C VAL A 128 -7.28 7.15 8.13
N GLU A 129 -7.16 6.95 9.41
CA GLU A 129 -7.68 7.85 10.44
C GLU A 129 -6.59 8.88 10.78
N ASN A 130 -6.88 10.16 10.60
CA ASN A 130 -6.03 11.23 11.08
C ASN A 130 -6.37 11.48 12.56
N LEU A 131 -5.41 11.21 13.45
CA LEU A 131 -5.63 11.34 14.90
C LEU A 131 -5.43 12.78 15.41
N SER A 132 -4.91 13.67 14.57
CA SER A 132 -4.64 15.08 14.91
C SER A 132 -5.78 16.00 14.46
N THR A 133 -6.49 15.61 13.42
CA THR A 133 -7.69 16.30 12.93
C THR A 133 -8.76 15.23 12.72
N PRO A 134 -10.02 15.44 13.14
CA PRO A 134 -11.06 14.43 13.03
C PRO A 134 -11.46 14.23 11.56
N ASN A 135 -10.67 13.45 10.84
CA ASN A 135 -10.95 13.09 9.45
C ASN A 135 -10.46 11.68 9.17
N THR A 136 -11.34 10.87 8.63
CA THR A 136 -11.06 9.50 8.20
C THR A 136 -11.16 9.41 6.68
N TYR A 137 -10.15 8.81 6.08
CA TYR A 137 -10.08 8.59 4.64
C TYR A 137 -10.33 7.11 4.35
N LYS A 138 -11.34 6.81 3.55
CA LYS A 138 -11.60 5.47 3.02
C LYS A 138 -10.98 5.35 1.65
N ILE A 139 -10.16 4.32 1.45
CA ILE A 139 -9.41 4.09 0.22
C ILE A 139 -9.81 2.72 -0.33
N SER A 140 -10.29 2.69 -1.57
CA SER A 140 -10.64 1.47 -2.29
C SER A 140 -9.84 1.37 -3.58
N GLY A 141 -9.45 0.16 -3.96
CA GLY A 141 -8.74 -0.09 -5.20
C GLY A 141 -9.13 -1.43 -5.80
N LEU A 142 -9.33 -1.46 -7.11
CA LEU A 142 -9.55 -2.67 -7.90
C LEU A 142 -8.60 -2.66 -9.09
N GLY A 143 -7.94 -3.77 -9.34
CA GLY A 143 -6.97 -3.88 -10.41
C GLY A 143 -7.03 -5.20 -11.15
N ALA A 144 -6.52 -5.20 -12.36
CA ALA A 144 -6.38 -6.39 -13.18
C ALA A 144 -5.09 -6.32 -14.02
N ARG A 145 -4.44 -7.46 -14.17
CA ARG A 145 -3.30 -7.68 -15.04
C ARG A 145 -3.61 -8.82 -15.99
N PHE A 146 -3.61 -8.53 -17.27
CA PHE A 146 -3.88 -9.49 -18.35
C PHE A 146 -2.57 -9.80 -19.09
N PRO A 147 -1.97 -10.98 -18.92
CA PRO A 147 -0.80 -11.37 -19.69
C PRO A 147 -1.12 -11.47 -21.19
N ILE A 148 -0.29 -10.87 -22.05
CA ILE A 148 -0.43 -10.92 -23.51
C ILE A 148 0.97 -11.09 -24.11
N GLY A 149 1.27 -12.29 -24.63
CA GLY A 149 2.58 -12.58 -25.20
C GLY A 149 3.72 -12.34 -24.21
N ALA A 150 4.67 -11.49 -24.59
CA ALA A 150 5.79 -11.09 -23.74
C ALA A 150 5.48 -9.89 -22.82
N GLY A 151 4.20 -9.48 -22.73
CA GLY A 151 3.79 -8.32 -21.96
C GLY A 151 2.52 -8.55 -21.17
N ALA A 152 1.94 -7.46 -20.67
CA ALA A 152 0.65 -7.48 -19.99
C ALA A 152 -0.07 -6.15 -20.11
N LEU A 153 -1.40 -6.18 -20.26
CA LEU A 153 -2.26 -5.03 -20.04
C LEU A 153 -2.54 -4.87 -18.55
N LEU A 154 -2.53 -3.64 -18.09
CA LEU A 154 -2.74 -3.25 -16.70
C LEU A 154 -3.94 -2.30 -16.62
N ALA A 155 -4.84 -2.56 -15.70
CA ALA A 155 -5.93 -1.66 -15.37
C ALA A 155 -6.02 -1.53 -13.86
N GLN A 156 -6.14 -0.31 -13.34
CA GLN A 156 -6.31 -0.05 -11.91
C GLN A 156 -7.25 1.12 -11.70
N TRP A 157 -8.32 0.87 -10.98
CA TRP A 157 -9.20 1.90 -10.45
C TRP A 157 -8.89 2.11 -8.97
N GLY A 158 -8.96 3.35 -8.51
CA GLY A 158 -8.82 3.71 -7.12
C GLY A 158 -9.72 4.86 -6.74
N GLN A 159 -10.20 4.84 -5.51
CA GLN A 159 -11.02 5.89 -4.91
C GLN A 159 -10.49 6.22 -3.53
N ILE A 160 -10.43 7.52 -3.21
CA ILE A 160 -10.23 8.02 -1.87
C ILE A 160 -11.40 8.92 -1.51
N SER A 161 -12.08 8.60 -0.41
CA SER A 161 -13.24 9.31 0.12
C SER A 161 -12.93 9.80 1.53
N PRO A 162 -12.66 11.11 1.71
CA PRO A 162 -12.55 11.71 3.03
C PRO A 162 -13.93 11.77 3.69
N GLU A 163 -13.99 11.72 5.02
CA GLU A 163 -15.21 11.91 5.78
C GLU A 163 -15.80 13.31 5.57
N SER A 164 -14.92 14.31 5.42
CA SER A 164 -15.29 15.65 5.01
C SER A 164 -14.46 16.10 3.83
N GLY A 165 -15.11 16.47 2.72
CA GLY A 165 -14.45 16.92 1.50
C GLY A 165 -14.86 16.12 0.25
N ALA A 166 -14.23 16.43 -0.87
CA ALA A 166 -14.55 15.82 -2.15
C ALA A 166 -13.87 14.46 -2.33
N GLU A 167 -14.62 13.49 -2.82
CA GLU A 167 -14.05 12.23 -3.29
C GLU A 167 -13.16 12.42 -4.51
N ARG A 168 -12.13 11.60 -4.61
CA ARG A 168 -11.30 11.52 -5.81
C ARG A 168 -11.25 10.09 -6.32
N LYS A 169 -11.57 9.93 -7.59
CA LYS A 169 -11.50 8.67 -8.34
C LYS A 169 -10.42 8.77 -9.38
N THR A 170 -9.66 7.72 -9.56
CA THR A 170 -8.57 7.65 -10.52
C THR A 170 -8.64 6.31 -11.24
N LEU A 171 -8.51 6.34 -12.56
CA LEU A 171 -8.35 5.16 -13.40
C LEU A 171 -7.01 5.27 -14.12
N SER A 172 -6.20 4.22 -14.02
CA SER A 172 -4.97 4.07 -14.79
C SER A 172 -5.08 2.85 -15.70
N LEU A 173 -4.70 3.02 -16.95
CA LEU A 173 -4.59 1.95 -17.94
C LEU A 173 -3.16 1.94 -18.46
N GLY A 174 -2.58 0.78 -18.64
CA GLY A 174 -1.20 0.69 -19.09
C GLY A 174 -0.89 -0.63 -19.78
N TYR A 175 0.25 -0.65 -20.45
CA TYR A 175 0.84 -1.83 -21.05
C TYR A 175 2.31 -1.92 -20.63
N VAL A 176 2.74 -3.10 -20.21
CA VAL A 176 4.14 -3.41 -19.95
C VAL A 176 4.59 -4.48 -20.91
N HIS A 177 5.78 -4.28 -21.51
CA HIS A 177 6.42 -5.26 -22.39
C HIS A 177 7.78 -5.65 -21.82
N THR A 178 7.99 -6.93 -21.58
CA THR A 178 9.25 -7.46 -21.04
C THR A 178 10.22 -7.75 -22.18
N LEU A 179 11.28 -6.97 -22.31
CA LEU A 179 12.35 -7.16 -23.28
C LEU A 179 13.37 -8.20 -22.79
N SER A 180 13.61 -8.24 -21.49
CA SER A 180 14.54 -9.19 -20.87
C SER A 180 14.19 -9.34 -19.38
N LYS A 181 14.88 -10.24 -18.65
CA LYS A 181 14.74 -10.40 -17.20
C LYS A 181 15.03 -9.13 -16.39
N ARG A 182 15.64 -8.10 -17.00
CA ARG A 182 16.07 -6.86 -16.33
C ARG A 182 15.57 -5.61 -17.02
N THR A 183 14.81 -5.73 -18.10
CA THR A 183 14.38 -4.58 -18.91
C THR A 183 12.93 -4.73 -19.31
N GLU A 184 12.13 -3.77 -18.94
CA GLU A 184 10.75 -3.65 -19.35
C GLU A 184 10.51 -2.26 -19.96
N LEU A 185 9.65 -2.20 -20.97
CA LEU A 185 9.08 -0.96 -21.50
C LEU A 185 7.63 -0.87 -21.06
N TYR A 186 7.18 0.30 -20.72
CA TYR A 186 5.80 0.52 -20.33
C TYR A 186 5.24 1.81 -20.95
N ALA A 187 3.92 1.82 -21.15
CA ALA A 187 3.12 2.98 -21.49
C ALA A 187 1.90 3.03 -20.58
N VAL A 188 1.52 4.23 -20.11
CA VAL A 188 0.39 4.47 -19.21
C VAL A 188 -0.38 5.70 -19.67
#